data_59236ff0d898bf5c2971af44ecc42a66
#
_entry.id   59236ff0d898bf5c2971af44ecc42a66
#
_cell.length_a   1.000
_cell.length_b   1.000
_cell.length_c   1.000
_cell.angle_alpha   90.00
_cell.angle_beta   90.00
_cell.angle_gamma   90.00
#
_symmetry.space_group_name_H-M   'P 1'
#
loop_
_entity.id
_entity.type
_entity.pdbx_description
1 polymer ?
#
loop_
_entity_poly.entity_id
_entity_poly.type
_entity_poly.pdbx_seq_one_letter_code
_entity_poly.pdbx_strand_id
1 'polypeptide(L)'
;PLTFLEVPEAAYSRAILGVYEMTRVELLRDLYVWAYERSSQEYLTITQELAEPNPLRLKWRELIKSTIREVVLHTNRDAFEIIQNTVQANVEVQHQAEIQTLIIEELRRIHEGVLARYGLRPSEYRAWVKYKTYSVAHSSTAKPGTR
;
A
#
# COMPACT_ATOMS: atom_id res chain seq x y z
N PRO A 1 0.22 -14.61 -13.53
CA PRO A 1 -0.74 -15.72 -13.47
C PRO A 1 -2.12 -15.23 -13.85
N LEU A 2 -2.82 -16.02 -14.70
CA LEU A 2 -4.20 -15.74 -15.08
C LEU A 2 -5.11 -15.83 -13.85
N THR A 3 -5.91 -14.80 -13.59
CA THR A 3 -6.88 -14.80 -12.52
C THR A 3 -8.29 -14.52 -13.04
N PHE A 4 -9.29 -15.21 -12.46
CA PHE A 4 -10.72 -14.99 -12.71
C PHE A 4 -11.40 -14.22 -11.56
N LEU A 5 -10.63 -13.58 -10.67
CA LEU A 5 -11.13 -12.97 -9.43
C LEU A 5 -12.17 -11.86 -9.66
N GLU A 6 -12.07 -11.14 -10.77
CA GLU A 6 -12.98 -10.04 -11.07
C GLU A 6 -14.02 -10.38 -12.14
N VAL A 7 -14.08 -11.65 -12.55
CA VAL A 7 -15.08 -12.10 -13.50
C VAL A 7 -16.44 -12.17 -12.79
N PRO A 8 -17.49 -11.51 -13.30
CA PRO A 8 -18.82 -11.63 -12.74
C PRO A 8 -19.28 -13.09 -12.76
N GLU A 9 -19.76 -13.62 -11.63
CA GLU A 9 -20.22 -15.01 -11.50
C GLU A 9 -21.26 -15.41 -12.55
N ALA A 10 -22.19 -14.48 -12.86
CA ALA A 10 -23.20 -14.70 -13.88
C ALA A 10 -22.62 -14.83 -15.31
N ALA A 11 -21.49 -14.17 -15.60
CA ALA A 11 -20.81 -14.30 -16.89
C ALA A 11 -20.09 -15.65 -16.99
N TYR A 12 -19.41 -16.04 -15.91
CA TYR A 12 -18.75 -17.33 -15.81
C TYR A 12 -19.74 -18.49 -15.92
N SER A 13 -20.83 -18.44 -15.17
CA SER A 13 -21.89 -19.50 -15.21
C SER A 13 -22.50 -19.64 -16.59
N ARG A 14 -22.82 -18.53 -17.28
CA ARG A 14 -23.35 -18.56 -18.66
C ARG A 14 -22.36 -19.14 -19.66
N ALA A 15 -21.04 -18.79 -19.50
CA ALA A 15 -20.03 -19.36 -20.39
C ALA A 15 -19.88 -20.87 -20.23
N ILE A 16 -19.93 -21.37 -19.00
CA ILE A 16 -19.89 -22.80 -18.70
C ILE A 16 -21.14 -23.52 -19.20
N LEU A 17 -22.34 -22.98 -18.95
CA LEU A 17 -23.61 -23.55 -19.47
C LEU A 17 -23.60 -23.61 -21.01
N GLY A 18 -23.08 -22.60 -21.68
CA GLY A 18 -22.91 -22.58 -23.13
C GLY A 18 -22.11 -23.79 -23.67
N VAL A 19 -21.03 -24.16 -22.91
CA VAL A 19 -20.24 -25.35 -23.25
C VAL A 19 -21.01 -26.64 -23.02
N TYR A 20 -21.65 -26.80 -21.87
CA TYR A 20 -22.31 -28.05 -21.47
C TYR A 20 -23.63 -28.29 -22.22
N GLU A 21 -24.45 -27.26 -22.42
CA GLU A 21 -25.78 -27.40 -23.01
C GLU A 21 -25.79 -27.24 -24.54
N MET A 22 -24.91 -26.35 -25.04
CA MET A 22 -24.94 -25.95 -26.47
C MET A 22 -23.69 -26.39 -27.23
N THR A 23 -22.74 -27.04 -26.58
CA THR A 23 -21.44 -27.45 -27.15
C THR A 23 -20.69 -26.26 -27.80
N ARG A 24 -20.91 -25.04 -27.27
CA ARG A 24 -20.35 -23.80 -27.79
C ARG A 24 -19.33 -23.24 -26.83
N VAL A 25 -18.11 -23.02 -27.31
CA VAL A 25 -16.97 -22.57 -26.53
C VAL A 25 -16.71 -21.08 -26.65
N GLU A 26 -17.45 -20.35 -27.51
CA GLU A 26 -17.15 -18.95 -27.84
C GLU A 26 -17.25 -18.04 -26.62
N LEU A 27 -18.27 -18.20 -25.79
CA LEU A 27 -18.45 -17.41 -24.58
C LEU A 27 -17.32 -17.65 -23.57
N LEU A 28 -16.90 -18.90 -23.42
CA LEU A 28 -15.79 -19.25 -22.52
C LEU A 28 -14.46 -18.72 -23.04
N ARG A 29 -14.24 -18.81 -24.37
CA ARG A 29 -13.07 -18.24 -25.03
C ARG A 29 -13.01 -16.72 -24.82
N ASP A 30 -14.09 -16.00 -25.06
CA ASP A 30 -14.15 -14.56 -24.94
C ASP A 30 -13.92 -14.11 -23.47
N LEU A 31 -14.47 -14.86 -22.52
CA LEU A 31 -14.22 -14.65 -21.09
C LEU A 31 -12.75 -14.89 -20.73
N TYR A 32 -12.12 -15.93 -21.30
CA TYR A 32 -10.73 -16.23 -21.10
C TYR A 32 -9.83 -15.11 -21.66
N VAL A 33 -10.10 -14.63 -22.88
CA VAL A 33 -9.34 -13.52 -23.50
C VAL A 33 -9.46 -12.27 -22.65
N TRP A 34 -10.65 -11.91 -22.20
CA TRP A 34 -10.86 -10.77 -21.32
C TRP A 34 -10.07 -10.89 -20.00
N ALA A 35 -10.14 -12.04 -19.33
CA ALA A 35 -9.42 -12.28 -18.08
C ALA A 35 -7.89 -12.26 -18.28
N TYR A 36 -7.42 -12.75 -19.43
CA TYR A 36 -6.00 -12.72 -19.80
C TYR A 36 -5.49 -11.29 -20.04
N GLU A 37 -6.23 -10.50 -20.83
CA GLU A 37 -5.88 -9.09 -21.09
C GLU A 37 -5.83 -8.28 -19.80
N ARG A 38 -6.82 -8.44 -18.94
CA ARG A 38 -6.87 -7.76 -17.65
C ARG A 38 -5.71 -8.16 -16.74
N SER A 39 -5.46 -9.47 -16.59
CA SER A 39 -4.33 -9.96 -15.79
C SER A 39 -2.97 -9.49 -16.34
N SER A 40 -2.86 -9.35 -17.66
CA SER A 40 -1.65 -8.82 -18.30
C SER A 40 -1.46 -7.34 -18.03
N GLN A 41 -2.53 -6.54 -18.05
CA GLN A 41 -2.49 -5.12 -17.71
C GLN A 41 -2.10 -4.91 -16.24
N GLU A 42 -2.68 -5.68 -15.31
CA GLU A 42 -2.29 -5.64 -13.89
C GLU A 42 -0.82 -6.00 -13.71
N TYR A 43 -0.34 -7.04 -14.40
CA TYR A 43 1.06 -7.45 -14.34
C TYR A 43 2.01 -6.35 -14.86
N LEU A 44 1.66 -5.67 -15.97
CA LEU A 44 2.45 -4.56 -16.50
C LEU A 44 2.47 -3.37 -15.53
N THR A 45 1.34 -3.04 -14.90
CA THR A 45 1.26 -1.98 -13.89
C THR A 45 2.14 -2.30 -12.68
N ILE A 46 2.07 -3.52 -12.16
CA ILE A 46 2.91 -3.98 -11.05
C ILE A 46 4.40 -3.97 -11.44
N THR A 47 4.73 -4.36 -12.67
CA THR A 47 6.12 -4.40 -13.16
C THR A 47 6.67 -2.98 -13.36
N GLN A 48 5.85 -2.02 -13.77
CA GLN A 48 6.25 -0.61 -13.89
C GLN A 48 6.42 0.05 -12.52
N GLU A 49 5.64 -0.36 -11.51
CA GLU A 49 5.84 0.07 -10.13
C GLU A 49 7.06 -0.58 -9.45
N LEU A 50 7.56 -1.69 -9.99
CA LEU A 50 8.84 -2.30 -9.65
C LEU A 50 10.01 -1.64 -10.41
N ALA A 51 9.97 -0.30 -10.60
CA ALA A 51 11.13 0.46 -11.02
C ALA A 51 12.35 0.07 -10.18
N GLU A 52 13.55 0.12 -10.79
CA GLU A 52 14.82 -0.31 -10.18
C GLU A 52 14.87 -0.02 -8.69
N PRO A 53 15.16 -1.01 -7.85
CA PRO A 53 15.14 -0.81 -6.41
C PRO A 53 16.13 0.28 -6.07
N ASN A 54 15.65 1.41 -5.55
CA ASN A 54 16.49 2.50 -5.07
C ASN A 54 17.56 1.91 -4.13
N PRO A 55 18.86 2.00 -4.45
CA PRO A 55 19.92 1.37 -3.68
C PRO A 55 19.95 1.86 -2.23
N LEU A 56 19.54 3.10 -1.97
CA LEU A 56 19.40 3.62 -0.61
C LEU A 56 18.27 2.93 0.15
N ARG A 57 17.15 2.65 -0.53
CA ARG A 57 16.04 1.90 0.06
C ARG A 57 16.44 0.48 0.45
N LEU A 58 17.31 -0.16 -0.32
CA LEU A 58 17.85 -1.47 0.02
C LEU A 58 18.83 -1.40 1.18
N LYS A 59 19.77 -0.45 1.15
CA LYS A 59 20.77 -0.25 2.20
C LYS A 59 20.12 0.02 3.57
N TRP A 60 19.08 0.85 3.60
CA TRP A 60 18.41 1.30 4.81
C TRP A 60 17.07 0.61 5.09
N ARG A 61 16.82 -0.54 4.44
CA ARG A 61 15.54 -1.24 4.51
C ARG A 61 15.08 -1.54 5.94
N GLU A 62 15.96 -2.02 6.78
CA GLU A 62 15.61 -2.39 8.17
C GLU A 62 15.36 -1.15 9.03
N LEU A 63 16.10 -0.06 8.82
CA LEU A 63 15.84 1.22 9.47
C LEU A 63 14.48 1.77 9.08
N ILE A 64 14.16 1.77 7.78
CA ILE A 64 12.86 2.23 7.28
C ILE A 64 11.72 1.44 7.92
N LYS A 65 11.83 0.11 7.97
CA LYS A 65 10.81 -0.75 8.58
C LYS A 65 10.65 -0.49 10.08
N SER A 66 11.76 -0.42 10.83
CA SER A 66 11.71 -0.17 12.27
C SER A 66 11.13 1.19 12.60
N THR A 67 11.47 2.25 11.82
CA THR A 67 10.93 3.58 12.00
C THR A 67 9.43 3.64 11.70
N ILE A 68 8.97 3.00 10.62
CA ILE A 68 7.55 2.92 10.30
C ILE A 68 6.78 2.20 11.42
N ARG A 69 7.34 1.10 11.92
CA ARG A 69 6.74 0.38 13.05
C ARG A 69 6.66 1.26 14.29
N GLU A 70 7.71 1.97 14.62
CA GLU A 70 7.75 2.87 15.77
C GLU A 70 6.72 3.98 15.66
N VAL A 71 6.57 4.61 14.51
CA VAL A 71 5.56 5.64 14.25
C VAL A 71 4.14 5.10 14.44
N VAL A 72 3.86 3.90 13.98
CA VAL A 72 2.52 3.30 14.10
C VAL A 72 2.22 2.87 15.54
N LEU A 73 3.20 2.40 16.28
CA LEU A 73 3.02 1.96 17.67
C LEU A 73 2.95 3.13 18.67
N HIS A 74 3.68 4.21 18.42
CA HIS A 74 3.73 5.36 19.34
C HIS A 74 2.85 6.52 18.86
N THR A 75 1.53 6.26 18.84
CA THR A 75 0.53 7.26 18.41
C THR A 75 0.55 8.57 19.22
N ASN A 76 1.13 8.56 20.41
CA ASN A 76 1.19 9.74 21.30
C ASN A 76 2.33 10.72 20.98
N ARG A 77 3.23 10.36 20.06
CA ARG A 77 4.35 11.20 19.64
C ARG A 77 4.13 11.72 18.23
N ASP A 78 4.75 12.87 17.92
CA ASP A 78 4.73 13.37 16.56
C ASP A 78 5.53 12.42 15.65
N ALA A 79 4.87 11.93 14.61
CA ALA A 79 5.47 11.04 13.61
C ALA A 79 6.71 11.67 12.96
N PHE A 80 6.67 12.98 12.71
CA PHE A 80 7.79 13.69 12.12
C PHE A 80 9.01 13.75 13.05
N GLU A 81 8.78 13.99 14.34
CA GLU A 81 9.83 13.99 15.36
C GLU A 81 10.51 12.61 15.48
N ILE A 82 9.73 11.52 15.50
CA ILE A 82 10.26 10.16 15.53
C ILE A 82 11.16 9.91 14.31
N ILE A 83 10.66 10.24 13.10
CA ILE A 83 11.38 10.03 11.84
C ILE A 83 12.68 10.83 11.85
N GLN A 84 12.62 12.12 12.22
CA GLN A 84 13.78 13.00 12.24
C GLN A 84 14.85 12.50 13.20
N ASN A 85 14.50 12.19 14.43
CA ASN A 85 15.42 11.71 15.45
C ASN A 85 16.08 10.39 15.05
N THR A 86 15.29 9.44 14.53
CA THR A 86 15.80 8.12 14.11
C THR A 86 16.75 8.24 12.92
N VAL A 87 16.41 9.08 11.94
CA VAL A 87 17.24 9.30 10.76
C VAL A 87 18.53 10.06 11.12
N GLN A 88 18.46 11.10 11.96
CA GLN A 88 19.66 11.83 12.40
C GLN A 88 20.65 10.96 13.19
N ALA A 89 20.13 10.02 13.99
CA ALA A 89 20.97 9.14 14.80
C ALA A 89 21.68 8.04 13.99
N ASN A 90 21.10 7.60 12.86
CA ASN A 90 21.54 6.38 12.17
C ASN A 90 21.98 6.59 10.72
N VAL A 91 21.70 7.74 10.11
CA VAL A 91 21.95 7.98 8.68
C VAL A 91 22.94 9.11 8.47
N GLU A 92 23.86 8.93 7.54
CA GLU A 92 24.80 9.96 7.12
C GLU A 92 24.08 11.21 6.62
N VAL A 93 24.58 12.41 6.96
CA VAL A 93 23.94 13.71 6.69
C VAL A 93 23.50 13.85 5.22
N GLN A 94 24.31 13.36 4.28
CA GLN A 94 24.04 13.45 2.84
C GLN A 94 22.80 12.67 2.39
N HIS A 95 22.36 11.64 3.13
CA HIS A 95 21.24 10.78 2.79
C HIS A 95 20.00 10.99 3.67
N GLN A 96 20.10 11.84 4.71
CA GLN A 96 19.01 12.03 5.67
C GLN A 96 17.72 12.51 5.03
N ALA A 97 17.79 13.53 4.17
CA ALA A 97 16.61 14.09 3.51
C ALA A 97 15.91 13.08 2.60
N GLU A 98 16.70 12.28 1.87
CA GLU A 98 16.15 11.27 0.98
C GLU A 98 15.49 10.12 1.76
N ILE A 99 16.15 9.64 2.83
CA ILE A 99 15.58 8.57 3.68
C ILE A 99 14.33 9.05 4.42
N GLN A 100 14.27 10.30 4.89
CA GLN A 100 13.05 10.86 5.47
C GLN A 100 11.91 10.87 4.46
N THR A 101 12.17 11.29 3.23
CA THR A 101 11.17 11.29 2.15
C THR A 101 10.67 9.89 1.87
N LEU A 102 11.55 8.89 1.77
CA LEU A 102 11.19 7.49 1.57
C LEU A 102 10.30 6.94 2.69
N ILE A 103 10.62 7.24 3.95
CA ILE A 103 9.80 6.81 5.10
C ILE A 103 8.40 7.44 5.05
N ILE A 104 8.32 8.73 4.71
CA ILE A 104 7.04 9.45 4.60
C ILE A 104 6.18 8.88 3.47
N GLU A 105 6.78 8.58 2.32
CA GLU A 105 6.09 7.94 1.19
C GLU A 105 5.57 6.55 1.54
N GLU A 106 6.38 5.73 2.21
CA GLU A 106 5.96 4.40 2.69
C GLU A 106 4.79 4.50 3.69
N LEU A 107 4.85 5.47 4.63
CA LEU A 107 3.76 5.71 5.58
C LEU A 107 2.46 6.18 4.90
N ARG A 108 2.55 6.86 3.76
CA ARG A 108 1.36 7.25 2.98
C ARG A 108 0.73 6.06 2.25
N ARG A 109 1.54 5.09 1.85
CA ARG A 109 1.13 3.90 1.10
C ARG A 109 0.78 2.71 1.98
N ILE A 110 0.96 2.83 3.31
CA ILE A 110 0.67 1.73 4.24
C ILE A 110 -0.83 1.42 4.25
N HIS A 111 -1.17 0.14 4.10
CA HIS A 111 -2.54 -0.38 4.16
C HIS A 111 -2.55 -1.79 4.75
N GLU A 112 -3.73 -2.32 5.10
CA GLU A 112 -3.85 -3.60 5.82
C GLU A 112 -3.10 -4.77 5.14
N GLY A 113 -3.03 -4.81 3.82
CA GLY A 113 -2.38 -5.90 3.06
C GLY A 113 -0.84 -5.94 3.17
N VAL A 114 -0.20 -4.85 3.62
CA VAL A 114 1.28 -4.78 3.70
C VAL A 114 1.82 -4.78 5.14
N LEU A 115 0.95 -4.85 6.15
CA LEU A 115 1.32 -4.74 7.57
C LEU A 115 2.34 -5.79 8.01
N ALA A 116 2.23 -7.01 7.50
CA ALA A 116 3.15 -8.10 7.80
C ALA A 116 4.61 -7.75 7.44
N ARG A 117 4.83 -6.93 6.39
CA ARG A 117 6.17 -6.46 6.00
C ARG A 117 6.85 -5.64 7.10
N TYR A 118 6.06 -4.90 7.88
CA TYR A 118 6.53 -4.03 8.97
C TYR A 118 6.40 -4.69 10.35
N GLY A 119 5.91 -5.94 10.41
CA GLY A 119 5.65 -6.64 11.67
C GLY A 119 4.54 -6.00 12.50
N LEU A 120 3.58 -5.35 11.85
CA LEU A 120 2.44 -4.69 12.48
C LEU A 120 1.21 -5.59 12.47
N ARG A 121 0.42 -5.52 13.54
CA ARG A 121 -0.89 -6.17 13.63
C ARG A 121 -1.98 -5.26 13.07
N PRO A 122 -3.07 -5.82 12.49
CA PRO A 122 -4.19 -5.02 12.02
C PRO A 122 -4.82 -4.13 13.10
N SER A 123 -4.84 -4.57 14.36
CA SER A 123 -5.35 -3.79 15.49
C SER A 123 -4.50 -2.54 15.79
N GLU A 124 -3.17 -2.65 15.69
CA GLU A 124 -2.22 -1.54 15.89
C GLU A 124 -2.37 -0.49 14.79
N TYR A 125 -2.47 -0.94 13.55
CA TYR A 125 -2.71 -0.06 12.41
C TYR A 125 -4.04 0.69 12.50
N ARG A 126 -5.14 0.01 12.86
CA ARG A 126 -6.46 0.64 13.03
C ARG A 126 -6.46 1.69 14.15
N ALA A 127 -5.75 1.42 15.23
CA ALA A 127 -5.59 2.39 16.33
C ALA A 127 -4.85 3.65 15.84
N TRP A 128 -3.77 3.48 15.07
CA TRP A 128 -3.00 4.58 14.48
C TRP A 128 -3.82 5.41 13.50
N VAL A 129 -4.55 4.78 12.57
CA VAL A 129 -5.43 5.46 11.60
C VAL A 129 -6.50 6.28 12.32
N LYS A 130 -7.13 5.71 13.35
CA LYS A 130 -8.14 6.40 14.15
C LYS A 130 -7.56 7.65 14.82
N TYR A 131 -6.38 7.54 15.40
CA TYR A 131 -5.69 8.68 16.03
C TYR A 131 -5.34 9.78 15.00
N LYS A 132 -4.79 9.40 13.85
CA LYS A 132 -4.46 10.33 12.76
C LYS A 132 -5.69 11.12 12.28
N THR A 133 -6.82 10.44 12.11
CA THR A 133 -8.09 11.08 11.71
C THR A 133 -8.57 12.07 12.77
N TYR A 134 -8.41 11.74 14.03
CA TYR A 134 -8.82 12.59 15.16
C TYR A 134 -7.93 13.85 15.27
N SER A 135 -6.63 13.71 15.09
CA SER A 135 -5.67 14.81 15.14
C SER A 135 -5.88 15.82 14.02
N VAL A 136 -6.16 15.37 12.78
CA VAL A 136 -6.44 16.25 11.65
C VAL A 136 -7.76 17.02 11.84
N ALA A 137 -8.78 16.39 12.40
CA ALA A 137 -10.06 17.04 12.66
C ALA A 137 -9.96 18.18 13.72
N HIS A 138 -9.07 18.04 14.71
CA HIS A 138 -8.91 19.04 15.77
C HIS A 138 -7.92 20.16 15.42
N SER A 139 -6.95 19.92 14.52
CA SER A 139 -6.06 20.96 14.03
C SER A 139 -6.75 21.95 13.07
N SER A 140 -7.85 21.56 12.44
CA SER A 140 -8.64 22.41 11.54
C SER A 140 -9.58 23.38 12.28
N THR A 141 -9.79 23.24 13.58
CA THR A 141 -10.70 24.09 14.38
C THR A 141 -10.01 25.23 15.13
N ALA A 142 -8.68 25.31 15.10
CA ALA A 142 -7.94 26.43 15.66
C ALA A 142 -7.89 27.60 14.66
N LYS A 143 -8.99 28.35 14.52
CA LYS A 143 -9.02 29.66 13.89
C LYS A 143 -8.31 30.64 14.83
N PRO A 144 -7.30 31.41 14.39
CA PRO A 144 -6.81 32.52 15.19
C PRO A 144 -7.91 33.61 15.21
N GLY A 145 -8.40 33.87 16.41
CA GLY A 145 -9.29 34.99 16.68
C GLY A 145 -8.58 36.31 16.40
N THR A 146 -9.30 37.13 15.71
CA THR A 146 -9.18 38.57 15.49
C THR A 146 -8.59 39.34 16.67
N ARG A 147 -7.56 40.14 16.39
CA ARG A 147 -7.46 41.50 16.90
C ARG A 147 -6.75 42.39 15.88
#